data_7bd3fa664f6d3233a7958bb1f9bda8b5
#
_entry.id   7bd3fa664f6d3233a7958bb1f9bda8b5
#
_cell.length_a   1.000
_cell.length_b   1.000
_cell.length_c   1.000
_cell.angle_alpha   90.00
_cell.angle_beta   90.00
_cell.angle_gamma   90.00
#
_symmetry.space_group_name_H-M   'P 1'
#
loop_
_entity.id
_entity.type
_entity.pdbx_description
1 polymer ?
#
loop_
_entity_poly.entity_id
_entity_poly.type
_entity_poly.pdbx_seq_one_letter_code
_entity_poly.pdbx_strand_id
1 'polypeptide(L)'
;MSILKVQKIRHTASNTDVVDIASDGTCRANITNNLSNRNKIINGGMAVSQRQTSTTNSNAFIVDRFQGSVTQMDQLAQTLEQSSDAPDGFSKSIKITTTTPETSIDTNEQFRVQTKLEGQDFQDLAYGTSAAKTITISFYVKASVTGTFGFTVYREESTDRVITAPYTINSANTWERKIITITGDTAGPAITNDNTERFRLMWGLAAGSQFNTASSSWSNYSSANLLGGHVTNTLVTTNNATWQLAGVQLEIGDYATDFEHRSYG
;
A
#
# COMPACT_ATOMS: atom_id res chain seq x y z
N MET A 1 14.07 -9.62 -45.59
CA MET A 1 13.66 -9.10 -44.27
C MET A 1 12.60 -7.99 -44.50
N SER A 2 11.39 -8.17 -43.95
CA SER A 2 10.34 -7.15 -44.10
C SER A 2 10.57 -6.06 -43.05
N ILE A 3 10.61 -4.80 -43.49
CA ILE A 3 10.76 -3.63 -42.60
C ILE A 3 9.42 -2.92 -42.56
N LEU A 4 8.85 -2.78 -41.36
CA LEU A 4 7.70 -1.92 -41.11
C LEU A 4 8.19 -0.51 -40.82
N LYS A 5 7.81 0.47 -41.64
CA LYS A 5 8.12 1.88 -41.42
C LYS A 5 6.86 2.58 -40.88
N VAL A 6 6.94 3.11 -39.68
CA VAL A 6 5.87 3.85 -39.03
C VAL A 6 6.38 5.19 -38.53
N GLN A 7 5.57 6.25 -38.60
CA GLN A 7 5.87 7.56 -38.01
C GLN A 7 5.22 7.68 -36.62
N LYS A 8 4.10 7.02 -36.43
CA LYS A 8 3.28 7.13 -35.21
C LYS A 8 2.64 5.80 -34.85
N ILE A 9 2.53 5.53 -33.57
CA ILE A 9 1.76 4.43 -33.01
C ILE A 9 0.65 5.02 -32.14
N ARG A 10 -0.60 4.62 -32.40
CA ARG A 10 -1.79 5.11 -31.74
C ARG A 10 -2.71 3.94 -31.40
N HIS A 11 -3.38 4.00 -30.25
CA HIS A 11 -4.48 3.09 -29.96
C HIS A 11 -5.69 3.40 -30.84
N THR A 12 -6.38 2.37 -31.35
CA THR A 12 -7.47 2.50 -32.33
C THR A 12 -8.64 3.38 -31.85
N ALA A 13 -8.87 3.46 -30.55
CA ALA A 13 -9.95 4.26 -29.93
C ALA A 13 -9.44 5.63 -29.39
N SER A 14 -8.20 6.02 -29.66
CA SER A 14 -7.62 7.27 -29.16
C SER A 14 -7.24 8.19 -30.31
N ASN A 15 -7.44 9.49 -30.13
CA ASN A 15 -6.93 10.52 -31.03
C ASN A 15 -5.54 11.02 -30.65
N THR A 16 -4.92 10.45 -29.58
CA THR A 16 -3.61 10.83 -29.10
C THR A 16 -2.56 9.80 -29.54
N ASP A 17 -1.44 10.25 -30.06
CA ASP A 17 -0.32 9.38 -30.42
C ASP A 17 0.39 8.87 -29.16
N VAL A 18 0.60 7.55 -29.09
CA VAL A 18 1.32 6.90 -27.99
C VAL A 18 2.83 6.98 -28.20
N VAL A 19 3.25 6.86 -29.46
CA VAL A 19 4.66 7.01 -29.86
C VAL A 19 4.71 7.85 -31.12
N ASP A 20 5.54 8.89 -31.13
CA ASP A 20 5.90 9.70 -32.27
C ASP A 20 7.38 9.48 -32.61
N ILE A 21 7.67 9.11 -33.86
CA ILE A 21 9.02 8.84 -34.34
C ILE A 21 9.39 9.98 -35.32
N ALA A 22 10.30 10.83 -34.88
CA ALA A 22 10.76 11.95 -35.66
C ALA A 22 11.64 11.51 -36.84
N SER A 23 11.78 12.38 -37.86
CA SER A 23 12.57 12.08 -39.05
C SER A 23 14.08 11.94 -38.81
N ASP A 24 14.56 12.42 -37.66
CA ASP A 24 15.95 12.26 -37.19
C ASP A 24 16.19 10.93 -36.47
N GLY A 25 15.17 10.06 -36.36
CA GLY A 25 15.26 8.79 -35.70
C GLY A 25 14.99 8.84 -34.16
N THR A 26 14.69 10.03 -33.61
CA THR A 26 14.33 10.13 -32.19
C THR A 26 12.92 9.63 -31.97
N CYS A 27 12.70 9.00 -30.83
CA CYS A 27 11.39 8.48 -30.39
C CYS A 27 10.88 9.31 -29.21
N ARG A 28 9.65 9.82 -29.34
CA ARG A 28 8.91 10.46 -28.26
C ARG A 28 7.74 9.56 -27.88
N ALA A 29 7.82 8.94 -26.72
CA ALA A 29 6.71 8.16 -26.18
C ALA A 29 5.89 9.02 -25.21
N ASN A 30 4.56 8.94 -25.30
CA ASN A 30 3.66 9.53 -24.30
C ASN A 30 3.66 8.61 -23.08
N ILE A 31 4.65 8.78 -22.23
CA ILE A 31 4.82 8.00 -21.00
C ILE A 31 4.17 8.78 -19.87
N THR A 32 3.07 8.24 -19.32
CA THR A 32 2.31 8.87 -18.24
C THR A 32 2.95 8.64 -16.87
N ASN A 33 3.82 7.63 -16.76
CA ASN A 33 4.55 7.31 -15.53
C ASN A 33 6.04 7.70 -15.68
N ASN A 34 6.66 8.13 -14.58
CA ASN A 34 8.10 8.37 -14.56
C ASN A 34 8.85 7.08 -14.92
N LEU A 35 9.90 7.17 -15.74
CA LEU A 35 10.77 6.04 -16.06
C LEU A 35 11.68 5.64 -14.89
N SER A 36 11.92 6.59 -13.98
CA SER A 36 12.67 6.39 -12.74
C SER A 36 11.97 7.09 -11.58
N ASN A 37 12.26 6.70 -10.37
CA ASN A 37 11.59 7.21 -9.17
C ASN A 37 10.05 7.05 -9.20
N ARG A 38 9.59 5.95 -9.80
CA ARG A 38 8.15 5.65 -9.89
C ARG A 38 7.57 5.32 -8.54
N ASN A 39 8.31 4.54 -7.74
CA ASN A 39 7.86 4.12 -6.42
C ASN A 39 7.96 5.29 -5.43
N LYS A 40 6.82 5.73 -4.92
CA LYS A 40 6.74 6.76 -3.87
C LYS A 40 7.03 6.20 -2.48
N ILE A 41 7.13 4.87 -2.31
CA ILE A 41 7.36 4.22 -1.02
C ILE A 41 8.85 4.10 -0.73
N ILE A 42 9.26 4.59 0.42
CA ILE A 42 10.61 4.42 0.95
C ILE A 42 10.68 3.06 1.64
N ASN A 43 11.75 2.28 1.38
CA ASN A 43 11.98 0.95 1.95
C ASN A 43 10.87 -0.08 1.65
N GLY A 44 10.16 0.05 0.51
CA GLY A 44 9.12 -0.90 0.13
C GLY A 44 9.60 -2.34 -0.05
N GLY A 45 10.90 -2.56 -0.29
CA GLY A 45 11.53 -3.88 -0.32
C GLY A 45 11.85 -4.47 1.05
N MET A 46 11.54 -3.79 2.15
CA MET A 46 11.74 -4.19 3.55
C MET A 46 13.20 -4.47 3.92
N ALA A 47 14.16 -3.96 3.15
CA ALA A 47 15.58 -4.31 3.27
C ALA A 47 16.28 -3.60 4.44
N VAL A 48 15.82 -2.40 4.82
CA VAL A 48 16.45 -1.57 5.85
C VAL A 48 15.72 -1.69 7.18
N SER A 49 16.44 -2.05 8.24
CA SER A 49 15.95 -2.08 9.62
C SER A 49 17.08 -1.63 10.57
N GLN A 50 17.16 -0.31 10.81
CA GLN A 50 18.24 0.30 11.59
C GLN A 50 18.02 0.24 13.10
N ARG A 51 16.77 0.14 13.54
CA ARG A 51 16.42 0.19 14.96
C ARG A 51 16.45 -1.17 15.63
N GLN A 52 15.86 -2.16 14.97
CA GLN A 52 15.70 -3.53 15.49
C GLN A 52 15.23 -4.46 14.36
N THR A 53 15.63 -5.72 14.43
CA THR A 53 15.15 -6.74 13.47
C THR A 53 13.99 -7.56 14.01
N SER A 54 13.66 -7.44 15.30
CA SER A 54 12.53 -8.10 15.96
C SER A 54 12.07 -7.32 17.20
N THR A 55 10.78 -7.35 17.49
CA THR A 55 10.18 -6.73 18.68
C THR A 55 8.87 -7.40 19.05
N THR A 56 8.52 -7.35 20.34
CA THR A 56 7.18 -7.71 20.85
C THR A 56 6.31 -6.49 21.08
N ASN A 57 6.83 -5.28 20.88
CA ASN A 57 6.04 -4.06 20.97
C ASN A 57 5.22 -3.86 19.70
N SER A 58 3.93 -4.11 19.78
CA SER A 58 2.99 -4.04 18.66
C SER A 58 2.81 -2.64 18.06
N ASN A 59 3.27 -1.59 18.75
CA ASN A 59 3.24 -0.21 18.28
C ASN A 59 4.62 0.31 17.83
N ALA A 60 5.58 -0.59 17.58
CA ALA A 60 6.93 -0.23 17.14
C ALA A 60 7.09 -0.24 15.61
N PHE A 61 8.18 0.40 15.16
CA PHE A 61 8.67 0.19 13.79
C PHE A 61 9.23 -1.24 13.66
N ILE A 62 8.76 -1.95 12.64
CA ILE A 62 9.15 -3.33 12.32
C ILE A 62 10.41 -3.30 11.46
N VAL A 63 10.36 -2.53 10.40
CA VAL A 63 11.48 -2.08 9.58
C VAL A 63 11.35 -0.58 9.41
N ASP A 64 12.37 0.08 8.90
CA ASP A 64 12.32 1.53 8.70
C ASP A 64 11.13 1.92 7.83
N ARG A 65 10.40 2.95 8.24
CA ARG A 65 9.16 3.49 7.65
C ARG A 65 7.89 2.65 7.85
N PHE A 66 7.96 1.40 8.29
CA PHE A 66 6.77 0.56 8.53
C PHE A 66 6.60 0.27 10.02
N GLN A 67 5.42 0.54 10.53
CA GLN A 67 5.06 0.49 11.95
C GLN A 67 3.84 -0.40 12.17
N GLY A 68 3.85 -1.22 13.22
CA GLY A 68 2.64 -1.82 13.79
C GLY A 68 1.83 -0.76 14.55
N SER A 69 0.53 -0.93 14.62
CA SER A 69 -0.36 -0.09 15.42
C SER A 69 -1.54 -0.92 15.93
N VAL A 70 -1.60 -1.07 17.24
CA VAL A 70 -2.63 -1.83 17.96
C VAL A 70 -3.42 -0.86 18.84
N THR A 71 -4.71 -1.06 18.93
CA THR A 71 -5.61 -0.32 19.82
C THR A 71 -6.46 -1.31 20.59
N GLN A 72 -6.42 -1.23 21.91
CA GLN A 72 -7.29 -1.88 22.90
C GLN A 72 -7.32 -3.43 22.88
N MET A 73 -6.40 -4.09 22.19
CA MET A 73 -6.24 -5.55 22.23
C MET A 73 -5.35 -5.90 23.42
N ASP A 74 -5.96 -6.27 24.53
CA ASP A 74 -5.31 -6.40 25.83
C ASP A 74 -4.71 -7.80 26.09
N GLN A 75 -5.19 -8.81 25.38
CA GLN A 75 -4.68 -10.19 25.48
C GLN A 75 -3.65 -10.52 24.40
N LEU A 76 -3.67 -9.78 23.28
CA LEU A 76 -2.85 -10.06 22.12
C LEU A 76 -1.35 -9.86 22.39
N ALA A 77 -0.56 -10.92 22.22
CA ALA A 77 0.88 -10.79 22.10
C ALA A 77 1.36 -11.24 20.71
N GLN A 78 2.38 -10.54 20.19
CA GLN A 78 2.89 -10.75 18.84
C GLN A 78 4.40 -10.57 18.80
N THR A 79 5.02 -11.24 17.83
CA THR A 79 6.37 -10.90 17.38
C THR A 79 6.27 -10.22 16.02
N LEU A 80 6.90 -9.05 15.89
CA LEU A 80 7.05 -8.28 14.67
C LEU A 80 8.51 -8.32 14.26
N GLU A 81 8.82 -8.81 13.07
CA GLU A 81 10.20 -9.03 12.66
C GLU A 81 10.48 -8.70 11.19
N GLN A 82 11.74 -8.39 10.88
CA GLN A 82 12.28 -8.46 9.53
C GLN A 82 12.66 -9.91 9.26
N SER A 83 11.98 -10.56 8.31
CA SER A 83 12.17 -11.96 7.95
C SER A 83 12.97 -12.11 6.65
N SER A 84 13.72 -13.21 6.52
CA SER A 84 14.35 -13.63 5.26
C SER A 84 13.42 -14.45 4.35
N ASP A 85 12.25 -14.86 4.83
CA ASP A 85 11.19 -15.44 4.02
C ASP A 85 10.53 -14.32 3.21
N ALA A 86 10.81 -14.25 1.92
CA ALA A 86 10.40 -13.18 1.02
C ALA A 86 9.97 -13.75 -0.34
N PRO A 87 9.17 -13.03 -1.13
CA PRO A 87 8.83 -13.46 -2.49
C PRO A 87 10.05 -13.38 -3.41
N ASP A 88 9.98 -14.05 -4.55
CA ASP A 88 11.03 -14.02 -5.56
C ASP A 88 11.41 -12.59 -5.95
N GLY A 89 12.71 -12.32 -6.03
CA GLY A 89 13.25 -10.99 -6.30
C GLY A 89 13.45 -10.10 -5.06
N PHE A 90 13.06 -10.56 -3.86
CA PHE A 90 13.23 -9.81 -2.61
C PHE A 90 14.07 -10.61 -1.60
N SER A 91 14.84 -9.91 -0.79
CA SER A 91 15.67 -10.52 0.26
C SER A 91 15.01 -10.51 1.64
N LYS A 92 14.01 -9.65 1.83
CA LYS A 92 13.38 -9.41 3.13
C LYS A 92 11.88 -9.16 3.01
N SER A 93 11.18 -9.48 4.10
CA SER A 93 9.78 -9.11 4.33
C SER A 93 9.58 -8.64 5.78
N ILE A 94 8.46 -7.98 6.04
CA ILE A 94 7.91 -7.88 7.38
C ILE A 94 7.19 -9.19 7.68
N LYS A 95 7.37 -9.72 8.89
CA LYS A 95 6.58 -10.85 9.39
C LYS A 95 6.03 -10.53 10.76
N ILE A 96 4.75 -10.85 10.94
CA ILE A 96 4.04 -10.76 12.20
C ILE A 96 3.57 -12.17 12.57
N THR A 97 3.83 -12.56 13.82
CA THR A 97 3.41 -13.84 14.37
C THR A 97 2.60 -13.59 15.64
N THR A 98 1.39 -14.09 15.69
CA THR A 98 0.57 -14.10 16.92
C THR A 98 1.13 -15.12 17.88
N THR A 99 1.64 -14.69 19.04
CA THR A 99 2.24 -15.57 20.05
C THR A 99 1.28 -15.85 21.21
N THR A 100 0.38 -14.92 21.49
CA THR A 100 -0.78 -15.12 22.36
C THR A 100 -1.98 -14.58 21.62
N PRO A 101 -2.97 -15.40 21.28
CA PRO A 101 -4.13 -14.96 20.53
C PRO A 101 -5.09 -14.12 21.39
N GLU A 102 -5.78 -13.18 20.75
CA GLU A 102 -6.99 -12.57 21.28
C GLU A 102 -8.11 -13.62 21.32
N THR A 103 -8.89 -13.67 22.39
CA THR A 103 -9.96 -14.66 22.51
C THR A 103 -11.19 -14.30 21.68
N SER A 104 -11.48 -13.01 21.57
CA SER A 104 -12.55 -12.41 20.76
C SER A 104 -12.12 -11.01 20.34
N ILE A 105 -12.70 -10.47 19.29
CA ILE A 105 -12.44 -9.10 18.86
C ILE A 105 -13.59 -8.21 19.31
N ASP A 106 -13.30 -7.30 20.23
CA ASP A 106 -14.26 -6.33 20.71
C ASP A 106 -14.49 -5.22 19.68
N THR A 107 -15.60 -4.51 19.84
CA THR A 107 -16.06 -3.47 18.89
C THR A 107 -14.98 -2.41 18.60
N ASN A 108 -14.20 -2.04 19.60
CA ASN A 108 -13.21 -0.94 19.58
C ASN A 108 -11.76 -1.42 19.46
N GLU A 109 -11.55 -2.69 19.12
CA GLU A 109 -10.23 -3.27 18.92
C GLU A 109 -9.80 -3.19 17.45
N GLN A 110 -8.51 -2.94 17.24
CA GLN A 110 -7.94 -3.00 15.90
C GLN A 110 -6.43 -3.21 15.92
N PHE A 111 -5.92 -3.88 14.87
CA PHE A 111 -4.51 -4.00 14.58
C PHE A 111 -4.24 -3.75 13.10
N ARG A 112 -3.19 -2.98 12.80
CA ARG A 112 -2.74 -2.69 11.44
C ARG A 112 -1.23 -2.56 11.35
N VAL A 113 -0.70 -2.78 10.17
CA VAL A 113 0.60 -2.27 9.73
C VAL A 113 0.37 -1.00 8.93
N GLN A 114 1.23 -0.01 9.10
CA GLN A 114 1.10 1.26 8.40
C GLN A 114 2.45 1.83 7.97
N THR A 115 2.43 2.63 6.90
CA THR A 115 3.51 3.53 6.52
C THR A 115 2.99 4.93 6.32
N LYS A 116 3.76 5.92 6.79
CA LYS A 116 3.44 7.34 6.76
C LYS A 116 4.30 8.03 5.73
N LEU A 117 3.70 8.92 4.94
CA LEU A 117 4.30 9.55 3.79
C LEU A 117 4.10 11.07 3.87
N GLU A 118 5.14 11.81 3.50
CA GLU A 118 5.21 13.27 3.66
C GLU A 118 4.49 13.98 2.50
N GLY A 119 3.86 15.12 2.79
CA GLY A 119 3.08 15.87 1.80
C GLY A 119 3.90 16.37 0.62
N GLN A 120 5.16 16.75 0.85
CA GLN A 120 6.07 17.23 -0.19
C GLN A 120 6.32 16.21 -1.30
N ASP A 121 6.22 14.89 -1.00
CA ASP A 121 6.47 13.82 -1.97
C ASP A 121 5.27 13.54 -2.88
N PHE A 122 4.10 14.17 -2.62
CA PHE A 122 2.83 13.87 -3.26
C PHE A 122 2.16 15.08 -3.96
N GLN A 123 2.87 16.19 -4.13
CA GLN A 123 2.35 17.40 -4.78
C GLN A 123 1.90 17.13 -6.23
N ASP A 124 2.56 16.20 -6.89
CA ASP A 124 2.27 15.81 -8.28
C ASP A 124 0.96 15.02 -8.44
N LEU A 125 0.34 14.56 -7.36
CA LEU A 125 -0.99 13.92 -7.38
C LEU A 125 -2.13 14.90 -7.64
N ALA A 126 -1.95 16.19 -7.34
CA ALA A 126 -2.96 17.24 -7.47
C ALA A 126 -4.29 16.93 -6.75
N TYR A 127 -4.26 16.19 -5.64
CA TYR A 127 -5.44 15.84 -4.87
C TYR A 127 -6.10 17.09 -4.27
N GLY A 128 -7.42 17.05 -4.13
CA GLY A 128 -8.23 18.22 -3.79
C GLY A 128 -8.55 19.12 -4.98
N THR A 129 -8.24 18.68 -6.20
CA THR A 129 -8.53 19.40 -7.45
C THR A 129 -9.16 18.48 -8.49
N SER A 130 -9.74 19.05 -9.55
CA SER A 130 -10.27 18.28 -10.69
C SER A 130 -9.19 17.55 -11.50
N ALA A 131 -7.92 17.88 -11.27
CA ALA A 131 -6.77 17.24 -11.92
C ALA A 131 -6.17 16.09 -11.09
N ALA A 132 -6.84 15.68 -10.01
CA ALA A 132 -6.39 14.62 -9.13
C ALA A 132 -6.10 13.32 -9.88
N LYS A 133 -4.89 12.78 -9.70
CA LYS A 133 -4.40 11.63 -10.45
C LYS A 133 -4.74 10.33 -9.75
N THR A 134 -5.02 9.30 -10.55
CA THR A 134 -5.12 7.91 -10.09
C THR A 134 -3.76 7.44 -9.57
N ILE A 135 -3.77 6.60 -8.54
CA ILE A 135 -2.61 5.89 -8.02
C ILE A 135 -2.84 4.40 -8.08
N THR A 136 -1.77 3.64 -8.24
CA THR A 136 -1.79 2.19 -8.14
C THR A 136 -0.80 1.75 -7.07
N ILE A 137 -1.29 0.95 -6.13
CA ILE A 137 -0.50 0.33 -5.08
C ILE A 137 -0.34 -1.15 -5.40
N SER A 138 0.88 -1.65 -5.41
CA SER A 138 1.16 -3.08 -5.52
C SER A 138 2.01 -3.54 -4.34
N PHE A 139 1.80 -4.78 -3.90
CA PHE A 139 2.56 -5.39 -2.82
C PHE A 139 2.44 -6.91 -2.88
N TYR A 140 3.38 -7.60 -2.23
CA TYR A 140 3.30 -9.03 -1.99
C TYR A 140 2.88 -9.29 -0.56
N VAL A 141 1.97 -10.25 -0.38
CA VAL A 141 1.46 -10.66 0.92
C VAL A 141 1.41 -12.17 1.02
N LYS A 142 1.71 -12.69 2.21
CA LYS A 142 1.56 -14.10 2.58
C LYS A 142 1.00 -14.18 3.98
N ALA A 143 0.06 -15.10 4.24
CA ALA A 143 -0.41 -15.39 5.58
C ALA A 143 -0.68 -16.88 5.76
N SER A 144 -0.62 -17.36 7.00
CA SER A 144 -1.01 -18.74 7.34
C SER A 144 -2.52 -18.95 7.33
N VAL A 145 -3.29 -17.86 7.24
CA VAL A 145 -4.76 -17.87 7.18
C VAL A 145 -5.24 -17.18 5.90
N THR A 146 -6.31 -17.70 5.32
CA THR A 146 -6.98 -17.10 4.15
C THR A 146 -8.09 -16.15 4.60
N GLY A 147 -8.52 -15.25 3.72
CA GLY A 147 -9.65 -14.37 3.97
C GLY A 147 -9.46 -12.95 3.46
N THR A 148 -10.37 -12.06 3.85
CA THR A 148 -10.40 -10.66 3.40
C THR A 148 -9.83 -9.73 4.45
N PHE A 149 -8.79 -9.00 4.07
CA PHE A 149 -8.07 -8.03 4.90
C PHE A 149 -8.33 -6.62 4.41
N GLY A 150 -8.45 -5.67 5.33
CA GLY A 150 -8.63 -4.25 4.99
C GLY A 150 -7.34 -3.66 4.41
N PHE A 151 -7.50 -2.78 3.42
CA PHE A 151 -6.45 -1.87 2.98
C PHE A 151 -7.06 -0.47 2.90
N THR A 152 -6.36 0.51 3.42
CA THR A 152 -6.86 1.88 3.49
C THR A 152 -5.78 2.87 3.07
N VAL A 153 -6.18 3.84 2.25
CA VAL A 153 -5.42 5.06 2.00
C VAL A 153 -6.10 6.19 2.76
N TYR A 154 -5.33 6.81 3.65
CA TYR A 154 -5.77 7.91 4.50
C TYR A 154 -4.98 9.16 4.15
N ARG A 155 -5.66 10.29 4.10
CA ARG A 155 -5.07 11.62 3.91
C ARG A 155 -5.33 12.47 5.14
N GLU A 156 -4.27 13.06 5.69
CA GLU A 156 -4.32 13.94 6.86
C GLU A 156 -4.22 15.40 6.41
N GLU A 157 -5.32 16.12 6.49
CA GLU A 157 -5.43 17.53 6.13
C GLU A 157 -6.39 18.24 7.11
N SER A 158 -6.80 19.48 6.84
CA SER A 158 -7.82 20.18 7.65
C SER A 158 -9.17 19.43 7.68
N THR A 159 -9.44 18.60 6.69
CA THR A 159 -10.51 17.61 6.68
C THR A 159 -9.89 16.31 6.19
N ASP A 160 -9.78 15.34 7.08
CA ASP A 160 -9.21 14.05 6.76
C ASP A 160 -10.08 13.28 5.78
N ARG A 161 -9.41 12.60 4.85
CA ARG A 161 -10.07 11.85 3.79
C ARG A 161 -9.60 10.40 3.80
N VAL A 162 -10.50 9.49 3.41
CA VAL A 162 -10.21 8.07 3.41
C VAL A 162 -10.87 7.36 2.23
N ILE A 163 -10.20 6.33 1.73
CA ILE A 163 -10.75 5.32 0.83
C ILE A 163 -10.25 3.95 1.26
N THR A 164 -11.13 2.95 1.19
CA THR A 164 -10.80 1.56 1.56
C THR A 164 -10.91 0.65 0.35
N ALA A 165 -9.99 -0.28 0.25
CA ALA A 165 -9.90 -1.24 -0.84
C ALA A 165 -9.41 -2.60 -0.29
N PRO A 166 -10.29 -3.39 0.34
CA PRO A 166 -9.90 -4.66 0.94
C PRO A 166 -9.35 -5.62 -0.11
N TYR A 167 -8.43 -6.49 0.32
CA TYR A 167 -7.84 -7.54 -0.53
C TYR A 167 -8.04 -8.91 0.08
N THR A 168 -8.08 -9.94 -0.75
CA THR A 168 -8.27 -11.32 -0.31
C THR A 168 -6.97 -12.11 -0.44
N ILE A 169 -6.59 -12.84 0.61
CA ILE A 169 -5.57 -13.88 0.56
C ILE A 169 -6.27 -15.20 0.25
N ASN A 170 -5.97 -15.78 -0.92
CA ASN A 170 -6.67 -16.94 -1.45
C ASN A 170 -6.04 -18.27 -1.00
N SER A 171 -4.72 -18.29 -0.79
CA SER A 171 -3.96 -19.49 -0.46
C SER A 171 -3.08 -19.27 0.77
N ALA A 172 -3.28 -20.08 1.80
CA ALA A 172 -2.45 -20.02 3.00
C ALA A 172 -0.98 -20.34 2.67
N ASN A 173 -0.06 -19.65 3.35
CA ASN A 173 1.39 -19.83 3.24
C ASN A 173 1.96 -19.63 1.82
N THR A 174 1.25 -18.90 0.96
CA THR A 174 1.66 -18.63 -0.41
C THR A 174 1.83 -17.12 -0.62
N TRP A 175 2.93 -16.70 -1.25
CA TRP A 175 3.11 -15.31 -1.66
C TRP A 175 2.16 -14.96 -2.80
N GLU A 176 1.35 -13.94 -2.61
CA GLU A 176 0.42 -13.41 -3.60
C GLU A 176 0.72 -11.94 -3.85
N ARG A 177 0.85 -11.54 -5.13
CA ARG A 177 0.91 -10.13 -5.51
C ARG A 177 -0.48 -9.55 -5.53
N LYS A 178 -0.68 -8.41 -4.86
CA LYS A 178 -1.91 -7.63 -4.89
C LYS A 178 -1.67 -6.33 -5.63
N ILE A 179 -2.67 -5.91 -6.38
CA ILE A 179 -2.67 -4.65 -7.13
C ILE A 179 -3.99 -3.96 -6.83
N ILE A 180 -3.92 -2.71 -6.37
CA ILE A 180 -5.06 -1.89 -5.99
C ILE A 180 -4.92 -0.55 -6.69
N THR A 181 -5.88 -0.24 -7.57
CA THR A 181 -5.94 1.06 -8.26
C THR A 181 -7.00 1.93 -7.59
N ILE A 182 -6.62 3.16 -7.26
CA ILE A 182 -7.44 4.13 -6.55
C ILE A 182 -7.51 5.42 -7.37
N THR A 183 -8.72 5.84 -7.70
CA THR A 183 -8.98 7.11 -8.39
C THR A 183 -8.53 8.29 -7.54
N GLY A 184 -8.08 9.37 -8.17
CA GLY A 184 -7.67 10.58 -7.45
C GLY A 184 -8.80 11.18 -6.63
N ASP A 185 -8.47 11.72 -5.44
CA ASP A 185 -9.41 12.45 -4.61
C ASP A 185 -9.60 13.88 -5.17
N THR A 186 -10.71 14.10 -5.85
CA THR A 186 -11.06 15.43 -6.41
C THR A 186 -11.73 16.35 -5.39
N ALA A 187 -12.04 15.85 -4.19
CA ALA A 187 -12.70 16.57 -3.12
C ALA A 187 -11.77 16.77 -1.91
N GLY A 188 -12.19 17.56 -0.97
CA GLY A 188 -11.42 17.87 0.23
C GLY A 188 -10.28 18.86 -0.02
N PRO A 189 -9.43 19.11 0.99
CA PRO A 189 -8.31 20.05 0.88
C PRO A 189 -7.25 19.57 -0.11
N ALA A 190 -6.52 20.50 -0.72
CA ALA A 190 -5.29 20.17 -1.45
C ALA A 190 -4.23 19.60 -0.48
N ILE A 191 -3.29 18.81 -1.03
CA ILE A 191 -2.17 18.28 -0.22
C ILE A 191 -1.28 19.43 0.20
N THR A 192 -1.08 19.60 1.50
CA THR A 192 -0.15 20.58 2.05
C THR A 192 1.29 20.19 1.72
N ASN A 193 2.06 21.13 1.16
CA ASN A 193 3.46 20.91 0.79
C ASN A 193 4.37 21.12 2.01
N ASP A 194 4.52 20.08 2.82
CA ASP A 194 5.38 20.08 4.00
C ASP A 194 6.01 18.69 4.23
N ASN A 195 6.85 18.58 5.25
CA ASN A 195 7.50 17.34 5.67
C ASN A 195 6.72 16.59 6.77
N THR A 196 5.45 16.93 6.97
CA THR A 196 4.60 16.19 7.91
C THR A 196 3.86 15.07 7.19
N GLU A 197 3.30 14.14 7.95
CA GLU A 197 2.44 13.11 7.41
C GLU A 197 1.22 13.72 6.71
N ARG A 198 1.03 13.37 5.42
CA ARG A 198 -0.18 13.74 4.65
C ARG A 198 -0.84 12.54 4.00
N PHE A 199 -0.12 11.42 3.92
CA PHE A 199 -0.65 10.14 3.47
C PHE A 199 -0.26 9.03 4.44
N ARG A 200 -1.16 8.08 4.60
CA ARG A 200 -0.92 6.84 5.33
C ARG A 200 -1.51 5.68 4.55
N LEU A 201 -0.69 4.66 4.31
CA LEU A 201 -1.16 3.36 3.82
C LEU A 201 -1.29 2.43 5.02
N MET A 202 -2.42 1.74 5.12
CA MET A 202 -2.73 0.87 6.26
C MET A 202 -3.20 -0.50 5.76
N TRP A 203 -2.57 -1.56 6.27
CA TRP A 203 -2.97 -2.95 6.10
C TRP A 203 -3.62 -3.40 7.41
N GLY A 204 -4.94 -3.62 7.38
CA GLY A 204 -5.70 -4.12 8.53
C GLY A 204 -5.40 -5.60 8.79
N LEU A 205 -5.11 -5.94 10.02
CA LEU A 205 -4.84 -7.30 10.48
C LEU A 205 -5.90 -7.80 11.48
N ALA A 206 -6.60 -6.87 12.13
CA ALA A 206 -7.80 -7.09 12.91
C ALA A 206 -8.63 -5.81 12.95
N ALA A 207 -9.95 -5.95 12.96
CA ALA A 207 -10.87 -4.84 13.10
C ALA A 207 -12.16 -5.27 13.77
N GLY A 208 -12.48 -4.65 14.91
CA GLY A 208 -13.79 -4.68 15.51
C GLY A 208 -14.82 -3.88 14.69
N SER A 209 -16.08 -4.04 15.00
CA SER A 209 -17.18 -3.47 14.20
C SER A 209 -17.18 -1.95 14.11
N GLN A 210 -16.49 -1.27 15.02
CA GLN A 210 -16.31 0.19 14.97
C GLN A 210 -15.44 0.65 13.79
N PHE A 211 -14.56 -0.21 13.22
CA PHE A 211 -13.50 0.22 12.29
C PHE A 211 -13.63 -0.39 10.90
N ASN A 212 -14.60 -1.26 10.62
CA ASN A 212 -14.61 -2.11 9.42
C ASN A 212 -15.64 -1.72 8.36
N THR A 213 -16.27 -0.54 8.47
CA THR A 213 -17.20 -0.05 7.44
C THR A 213 -16.45 0.33 6.16
N ALA A 214 -16.75 -0.36 5.06
CA ALA A 214 -16.12 -0.10 3.78
C ALA A 214 -16.49 1.29 3.21
N SER A 215 -15.51 1.94 2.58
CA SER A 215 -15.68 3.18 1.82
C SER A 215 -14.97 3.05 0.48
N SER A 216 -15.67 2.54 -0.53
CA SER A 216 -15.12 2.27 -1.87
C SER A 216 -14.89 3.51 -2.73
N SER A 217 -15.24 4.68 -2.24
CA SER A 217 -14.93 5.99 -2.81
C SER A 217 -14.38 6.92 -1.73
N TRP A 218 -13.66 7.97 -2.14
CA TRP A 218 -13.15 8.96 -1.19
C TRP A 218 -14.27 9.59 -0.38
N SER A 219 -14.14 9.53 0.93
CA SER A 219 -15.07 10.10 1.91
C SER A 219 -14.32 10.83 3.01
N ASN A 220 -15.03 11.64 3.77
CA ASN A 220 -14.47 12.17 5.01
C ASN A 220 -14.20 11.03 5.99
N TYR A 221 -13.07 11.10 6.66
CA TYR A 221 -12.70 10.11 7.65
C TYR A 221 -13.70 10.06 8.80
N SER A 222 -14.02 8.86 9.22
CA SER A 222 -14.60 8.55 10.52
C SER A 222 -13.92 7.29 11.08
N SER A 223 -14.00 7.04 12.38
CA SER A 223 -13.44 5.81 12.94
C SER A 223 -14.02 4.56 12.27
N ALA A 224 -15.27 4.61 11.85
CA ALA A 224 -15.97 3.49 11.22
C ALA A 224 -15.28 2.97 9.94
N ASN A 225 -14.61 3.83 9.17
CA ASN A 225 -13.97 3.45 7.91
C ASN A 225 -12.44 3.36 7.98
N LEU A 226 -11.86 3.26 9.18
CA LEU A 226 -10.40 3.22 9.36
C LEU A 226 -9.76 1.97 8.72
N LEU A 227 -10.38 0.79 8.85
CA LEU A 227 -9.95 -0.47 8.25
C LEU A 227 -11.10 -1.11 7.45
N GLY A 228 -11.82 -0.29 6.72
CA GLY A 228 -13.05 -0.67 6.07
C GLY A 228 -12.92 -1.87 5.12
N GLY A 229 -13.91 -2.76 5.21
CA GLY A 229 -13.93 -4.01 4.46
C GLY A 229 -13.04 -5.11 5.04
N HIS A 230 -12.38 -4.90 6.20
CA HIS A 230 -11.70 -5.98 6.92
C HIS A 230 -12.74 -6.96 7.49
N VAL A 231 -12.54 -8.25 7.26
CA VAL A 231 -13.45 -9.32 7.71
C VAL A 231 -12.71 -10.38 8.52
N THR A 232 -11.45 -10.65 8.16
CA THR A 232 -10.72 -11.83 8.66
C THR A 232 -9.94 -11.50 9.93
N ASN A 233 -10.47 -11.86 11.09
CA ASN A 233 -9.79 -11.70 12.38
C ASN A 233 -9.01 -12.93 12.84
N THR A 234 -9.05 -14.03 12.08
CA THR A 234 -8.41 -15.31 12.44
C THR A 234 -6.89 -15.22 12.59
N LEU A 235 -6.25 -14.21 12.00
CA LEU A 235 -4.83 -13.95 12.19
C LEU A 235 -4.48 -13.72 13.67
N VAL A 236 -5.27 -12.88 14.34
CA VAL A 236 -4.99 -12.47 15.71
C VAL A 236 -5.67 -13.38 16.76
N THR A 237 -6.65 -14.18 16.35
CA THR A 237 -7.33 -15.14 17.23
C THR A 237 -6.77 -16.57 17.14
N THR A 238 -5.74 -16.80 16.33
CA THR A 238 -5.11 -18.10 16.16
C THR A 238 -3.64 -18.06 16.59
N ASN A 239 -3.27 -18.95 17.52
CA ASN A 239 -1.89 -19.05 17.97
C ASN A 239 -0.95 -19.47 16.83
N ASN A 240 0.22 -18.85 16.77
CA ASN A 240 1.22 -19.04 15.72
C ASN A 240 0.75 -18.67 14.29
N ALA A 241 -0.40 -18.01 14.14
CA ALA A 241 -0.77 -17.45 12.84
C ALA A 241 0.21 -16.36 12.42
N THR A 242 0.51 -16.33 11.12
CA THR A 242 1.50 -15.39 10.55
C THR A 242 0.92 -14.57 9.42
N TRP A 243 1.42 -13.33 9.29
CA TRP A 243 1.17 -12.45 8.16
C TRP A 243 2.48 -11.77 7.73
N GLN A 244 2.71 -11.66 6.43
CA GLN A 244 3.95 -11.12 5.88
C GLN A 244 3.66 -10.14 4.75
N LEU A 245 4.53 -9.13 4.60
CA LEU A 245 4.43 -8.05 3.59
C LEU A 245 5.81 -7.76 2.99
N ALA A 246 5.88 -7.63 1.65
CA ALA A 246 7.07 -7.22 0.93
C ALA A 246 6.72 -6.51 -0.38
N GLY A 247 7.69 -5.85 -1.01
CA GLY A 247 7.55 -5.28 -2.34
C GLY A 247 6.45 -4.24 -2.46
N VAL A 248 6.31 -3.35 -1.46
CA VAL A 248 5.31 -2.28 -1.47
C VAL A 248 5.74 -1.18 -2.42
N GLN A 249 4.91 -0.90 -3.42
CA GLN A 249 5.12 0.14 -4.43
C GLN A 249 3.84 0.95 -4.61
N LEU A 250 3.96 2.28 -4.62
CA LEU A 250 2.91 3.22 -4.97
C LEU A 250 3.37 4.03 -6.19
N GLU A 251 2.58 3.99 -7.25
CA GLU A 251 2.86 4.64 -8.53
C GLU A 251 1.70 5.55 -8.94
N ILE A 252 1.99 6.60 -9.69
CA ILE A 252 0.98 7.41 -10.34
C ILE A 252 0.52 6.70 -11.62
N GLY A 253 -0.79 6.63 -11.81
CA GLY A 253 -1.44 5.98 -12.95
C GLY A 253 -2.27 4.78 -12.53
N ASP A 254 -2.82 4.09 -13.51
CA ASP A 254 -3.77 2.97 -13.36
C ASP A 254 -3.14 1.59 -13.59
N TYR A 255 -1.81 1.54 -13.71
CA TYR A 255 -1.06 0.32 -13.99
C TYR A 255 0.06 0.09 -12.97
N ALA A 256 0.20 -1.15 -12.50
CA ALA A 256 1.31 -1.57 -11.64
C ALA A 256 2.46 -2.13 -12.49
N THR A 257 3.61 -1.48 -12.45
CA THR A 257 4.83 -1.96 -13.08
C THR A 257 5.55 -3.00 -12.20
N ASP A 258 6.68 -3.53 -12.69
CA ASP A 258 7.57 -4.33 -11.87
C ASP A 258 8.17 -3.47 -10.76
N PHE A 259 8.48 -4.10 -9.61
CA PHE A 259 9.00 -3.39 -8.45
C PHE A 259 10.30 -2.65 -8.78
N GLU A 260 10.34 -1.36 -8.45
CA GLU A 260 11.51 -0.53 -8.64
C GLU A 260 12.48 -0.73 -7.47
N HIS A 261 13.48 -1.58 -7.68
CA HIS A 261 14.59 -1.75 -6.74
C HIS A 261 15.48 -0.51 -6.77
N ARG A 262 15.58 0.18 -5.63
CA ARG A 262 16.50 1.31 -5.47
C ARG A 262 17.70 0.88 -4.64
N SER A 263 18.90 1.32 -5.04
CA SER A 263 20.06 1.22 -4.17
C SER A 263 19.89 2.20 -2.99
N TYR A 264 20.26 1.75 -1.81
CA TYR A 264 20.41 2.61 -0.64
C TYR A 264 21.82 3.21 -0.71
N GLY A 265 21.97 4.31 -1.43
CA GLY A 265 23.22 5.02 -1.57
C GLY A 265 23.14 6.39 -0.93
#